data_5a6302902e37f8e5134af3ee229700f3
#
_entry.id   5a6302902e37f8e5134af3ee229700f3
#
_cell.length_a   1.000
_cell.length_b   1.000
_cell.length_c   1.000
_cell.angle_alpha   90.00
_cell.angle_beta   90.00
_cell.angle_gamma   90.00
#
_symmetry.space_group_name_H-M   'P 1'
#
loop_
_entity.id
_entity.type
_entity.pdbx_description
1 polymer ?
#
loop_
_entity_poly.entity_id
_entity_poly.type
_entity_poly.pdbx_seq_one_letter_code
_entity_poly.pdbx_strand_id
1 'polypeptide(L)'
;MKIIIIGGVAGGATTAARIRRSDETAEIILLEKGKYISYANCGLPYYIGDVIEEREKLFVQTPEAFGVRFRVDVRTENEVIFIDRKKKTVTVRLKSEDTYEESYDKLLISTGASPVRPPLPGIDSTGIFTLRNVADTDRIKAYVNNRPPRRAVVIGAGFIGLEMAENLHALGAQVSIVEMGNQVMAPIDFSMAALVHQHLMEKGVNLYLEQAVASFEQAGKEVKVVFKNGQSILADIVILSIGVRPETTLARAAELTIGEAGGIAVNDYLQTSDESIYAIGDAIEFRHPITGKPWLNYLAGPANRQGRIVADNLLGAQIPYEGAIGTSIAKVFDMTVASTGLPGKRLKQAGIVYASSTTHPASHAGYYPDAMPMSIKITFDPQTGKLYGGQIVGYDGVDKRIDELSLVIKHEGTIYDLMKVEQAYAPPFSSAKDPVAIAGYVAENIILGRVKPVYWRDLRDIELKDVFLLDVRTPDEFALGSLPGAVNIPLDEIRDRIAELPS
;
A
#
# COMPACT_ATOMS: atom_id res chain seq x y z
N MET A 1 33.76 15.59 -5.46
CA MET A 1 33.27 14.30 -4.85
C MET A 1 32.52 13.56 -5.92
N LYS A 2 32.80 12.26 -6.08
CA LYS A 2 32.15 11.39 -7.06
C LYS A 2 31.13 10.50 -6.37
N ILE A 3 29.88 10.60 -6.82
CA ILE A 3 28.74 9.89 -6.24
C ILE A 3 28.13 8.98 -7.30
N ILE A 4 28.05 7.69 -7.00
CA ILE A 4 27.34 6.72 -7.84
C ILE A 4 25.98 6.41 -7.21
N ILE A 5 24.94 6.41 -8.05
CA ILE A 5 23.57 6.07 -7.66
C ILE A 5 23.15 4.85 -8.47
N ILE A 6 22.79 3.75 -7.79
CA ILE A 6 22.29 2.51 -8.41
C ILE A 6 20.77 2.49 -8.36
N GLY A 7 20.13 2.60 -9.52
CA GLY A 7 18.67 2.67 -9.68
C GLY A 7 18.15 4.08 -9.86
N GLY A 8 17.44 4.31 -10.96
CA GLY A 8 17.06 5.64 -11.47
C GLY A 8 15.57 5.97 -11.38
N VAL A 9 14.77 5.30 -10.52
CA VAL A 9 13.34 5.60 -10.42
C VAL A 9 13.07 6.59 -9.28
N ALA A 10 12.19 6.32 -8.32
CA ALA A 10 11.72 7.30 -7.34
C ALA A 10 12.85 7.90 -6.47
N GLY A 11 13.51 7.07 -5.67
CA GLY A 11 14.53 7.51 -4.72
C GLY A 11 15.80 8.00 -5.40
N GLY A 12 16.35 7.21 -6.35
CA GLY A 12 17.62 7.54 -6.99
C GLY A 12 17.57 8.80 -7.85
N ALA A 13 16.54 8.98 -8.68
CA ALA A 13 16.35 10.18 -9.48
C ALA A 13 16.16 11.44 -8.58
N THR A 14 15.36 11.31 -7.51
CA THR A 14 15.18 12.39 -6.53
C THR A 14 16.50 12.77 -5.87
N THR A 15 17.31 11.78 -5.49
CA THR A 15 18.62 11.99 -4.87
C THR A 15 19.57 12.72 -5.83
N ALA A 16 19.71 12.24 -7.08
CA ALA A 16 20.58 12.85 -8.09
C ALA A 16 20.21 14.33 -8.32
N ALA A 17 18.93 14.60 -8.51
CA ALA A 17 18.44 15.96 -8.72
C ALA A 17 18.66 16.86 -7.48
N ARG A 18 18.54 16.32 -6.26
CA ARG A 18 18.76 17.06 -5.02
C ARG A 18 20.25 17.35 -4.80
N ILE A 19 21.13 16.37 -5.01
CA ILE A 19 22.59 16.57 -4.90
C ILE A 19 23.00 17.73 -5.80
N ARG A 20 22.61 17.72 -7.08
CA ARG A 20 22.98 18.80 -8.03
C ARG A 20 22.52 20.18 -7.60
N ARG A 21 21.32 20.29 -7.00
CA ARG A 21 20.81 21.56 -6.45
C ARG A 21 21.61 22.06 -5.25
N SER A 22 22.31 21.17 -4.55
CA SER A 22 23.08 21.49 -3.35
C SER A 22 24.57 21.62 -3.64
N ASP A 23 25.08 20.91 -4.67
CA ASP A 23 26.50 20.94 -5.09
C ASP A 23 26.61 20.88 -6.63
N GLU A 24 26.96 22.02 -7.24
CA GLU A 24 27.17 22.12 -8.70
C GLU A 24 28.46 21.41 -9.17
N THR A 25 29.37 21.09 -8.24
CA THR A 25 30.71 20.54 -8.58
C THR A 25 30.77 19.02 -8.42
N ALA A 26 29.77 18.40 -7.79
CA ALA A 26 29.72 16.96 -7.60
C ALA A 26 29.67 16.21 -8.96
N GLU A 27 30.49 15.18 -9.12
CA GLU A 27 30.37 14.22 -10.21
C GLU A 27 29.30 13.19 -9.84
N ILE A 28 28.21 13.15 -10.60
CA ILE A 28 27.07 12.29 -10.31
C ILE A 28 26.87 11.32 -11.47
N ILE A 29 26.97 10.02 -11.18
CA ILE A 29 26.71 8.95 -12.15
C ILE A 29 25.47 8.19 -11.65
N LEU A 30 24.44 8.07 -12.50
CA LEU A 30 23.25 7.29 -12.24
C LEU A 30 23.24 6.07 -13.14
N LEU A 31 23.33 4.87 -12.54
CA LEU A 31 23.37 3.60 -13.23
C LEU A 31 21.99 2.92 -13.09
N GLU A 32 21.36 2.63 -14.23
CA GLU A 32 20.07 1.97 -14.28
C GLU A 32 20.15 0.74 -15.21
N LYS A 33 19.75 -0.44 -14.68
CA LYS A 33 19.77 -1.68 -15.45
C LYS A 33 18.72 -1.72 -16.56
N GLY A 34 17.61 -1.00 -16.36
CA GLY A 34 16.55 -0.85 -17.34
C GLY A 34 16.83 0.24 -18.36
N LYS A 35 15.96 0.36 -19.34
CA LYS A 35 16.02 1.38 -20.39
C LYS A 35 15.56 2.77 -19.92
N TYR A 36 14.79 2.85 -18.85
CA TYR A 36 14.06 4.04 -18.45
C TYR A 36 14.35 4.41 -17.00
N ILE A 37 14.44 5.70 -16.73
CA ILE A 37 14.50 6.30 -15.40
C ILE A 37 13.24 7.13 -15.12
N SER A 38 13.03 7.53 -13.88
CA SER A 38 12.05 8.56 -13.51
C SER A 38 10.67 8.36 -14.17
N TYR A 39 10.14 7.15 -14.16
CA TYR A 39 8.81 6.85 -14.70
C TYR A 39 7.77 6.65 -13.59
N ALA A 40 6.50 6.83 -13.94
CA ALA A 40 5.34 6.70 -13.08
C ALA A 40 5.03 5.22 -12.79
N ASN A 41 5.73 4.62 -11.83
CA ASN A 41 5.58 3.20 -11.48
C ASN A 41 4.12 2.85 -11.10
N CYS A 42 3.45 3.73 -10.35
CA CYS A 42 2.04 3.57 -9.98
C CYS A 42 1.08 3.82 -11.16
N GLY A 43 1.54 4.35 -12.29
CA GLY A 43 0.74 4.54 -13.50
C GLY A 43 0.66 3.31 -14.40
N LEU A 44 1.49 2.30 -14.17
CA LEU A 44 1.62 1.15 -15.04
C LEU A 44 0.32 0.33 -15.20
N PRO A 45 -0.44 0.00 -14.13
CA PRO A 45 -1.74 -0.64 -14.26
C PRO A 45 -2.73 0.17 -15.09
N TYR A 46 -2.75 1.48 -14.89
CA TYR A 46 -3.68 2.41 -15.55
C TYR A 46 -3.37 2.59 -17.05
N TYR A 47 -2.10 2.47 -17.45
CA TYR A 47 -1.73 2.40 -18.87
C TYR A 47 -2.17 1.07 -19.51
N ILE A 48 -2.05 -0.04 -18.79
CA ILE A 48 -2.54 -1.34 -19.27
C ILE A 48 -4.05 -1.27 -19.53
N GLY A 49 -4.82 -0.62 -18.67
CA GLY A 49 -6.27 -0.45 -18.73
C GLY A 49 -6.78 0.70 -19.60
N ASP A 50 -5.91 1.38 -20.36
CA ASP A 50 -6.26 2.54 -21.22
C ASP A 50 -6.78 3.78 -20.48
N VAL A 51 -6.61 3.88 -19.15
CA VAL A 51 -6.89 5.10 -18.38
C VAL A 51 -5.81 6.15 -18.68
N ILE A 52 -4.56 5.72 -18.79
CA ILE A 52 -3.45 6.50 -19.33
C ILE A 52 -3.28 6.03 -20.77
N GLU A 53 -3.75 6.80 -21.74
CA GLU A 53 -3.78 6.41 -23.16
C GLU A 53 -2.40 6.47 -23.81
N GLU A 54 -1.62 7.49 -23.49
CA GLU A 54 -0.31 7.76 -24.11
C GLU A 54 0.81 7.18 -23.25
N ARG A 55 1.59 6.26 -23.81
CA ARG A 55 2.72 5.60 -23.12
C ARG A 55 3.76 6.60 -22.61
N GLU A 56 3.98 7.67 -23.36
CA GLU A 56 4.95 8.73 -23.07
C GLU A 56 4.62 9.47 -21.77
N LYS A 57 3.36 9.52 -21.36
CA LYS A 57 2.92 10.11 -20.08
C LYS A 57 3.41 9.32 -18.84
N LEU A 58 3.86 8.07 -19.05
CA LEU A 58 4.50 7.31 -17.97
C LEU A 58 5.88 7.87 -17.61
N PHE A 59 6.54 8.62 -18.50
CA PHE A 59 7.88 9.11 -18.29
C PHE A 59 7.86 10.53 -17.72
N VAL A 60 8.19 10.66 -16.45
CA VAL A 60 8.31 11.98 -15.79
C VAL A 60 9.52 12.74 -16.36
N GLN A 61 10.61 12.01 -16.64
CA GLN A 61 11.80 12.53 -17.32
C GLN A 61 12.40 11.41 -18.19
N THR A 62 12.95 11.78 -19.35
CA THR A 62 13.80 10.88 -20.12
C THR A 62 15.24 10.91 -19.58
N PRO A 63 16.07 9.87 -19.83
CA PRO A 63 17.47 9.86 -19.44
C PRO A 63 18.25 11.09 -19.94
N GLU A 64 18.03 11.45 -21.20
CA GLU A 64 18.69 12.58 -21.88
C GLU A 64 18.28 13.92 -21.26
N ALA A 65 16.97 14.15 -21.12
CA ALA A 65 16.44 15.38 -20.54
C ALA A 65 16.87 15.54 -19.07
N PHE A 66 16.89 14.44 -18.31
CA PHE A 66 17.35 14.42 -16.93
C PHE A 66 18.85 14.72 -16.84
N GLY A 67 19.68 14.07 -17.68
CA GLY A 67 21.11 14.26 -17.75
C GLY A 67 21.48 15.70 -18.05
N VAL A 68 20.86 16.31 -19.06
CA VAL A 68 21.08 17.72 -19.45
C VAL A 68 20.62 18.66 -18.33
N ARG A 69 19.40 18.47 -17.81
CA ARG A 69 18.80 19.37 -16.79
C ARG A 69 19.60 19.40 -15.49
N PHE A 70 20.06 18.25 -15.05
CA PHE A 70 20.72 18.09 -13.74
C PHE A 70 22.23 17.82 -13.85
N ARG A 71 22.81 17.88 -15.05
CA ARG A 71 24.24 17.56 -15.29
C ARG A 71 24.66 16.26 -14.58
N VAL A 72 23.86 15.21 -14.81
CA VAL A 72 24.07 13.86 -14.28
C VAL A 72 24.46 12.95 -15.45
N ASP A 73 25.50 12.17 -15.27
CA ASP A 73 25.85 11.10 -16.22
C ASP A 73 24.87 9.95 -16.01
N VAL A 74 23.83 9.89 -16.85
CA VAL A 74 22.78 8.86 -16.78
C VAL A 74 23.13 7.74 -17.75
N ARG A 75 23.39 6.56 -17.20
CA ARG A 75 23.72 5.36 -17.97
C ARG A 75 22.62 4.31 -17.79
N THR A 76 21.74 4.19 -18.75
CA THR A 76 20.71 3.14 -18.82
C THR A 76 21.25 1.88 -19.48
N GLU A 77 20.61 0.73 -19.24
CA GLU A 77 21.07 -0.59 -19.67
C GLU A 77 22.50 -0.91 -19.15
N ASN A 78 22.82 -0.36 -17.98
CA ASN A 78 24.08 -0.52 -17.25
C ASN A 78 23.79 -1.14 -15.88
N GLU A 79 23.94 -2.46 -15.77
CA GLU A 79 23.65 -3.19 -14.54
C GLU A 79 24.87 -3.27 -13.64
N VAL A 80 24.79 -2.72 -12.43
CA VAL A 80 25.81 -2.96 -11.41
C VAL A 80 25.67 -4.42 -10.92
N ILE A 81 26.72 -5.19 -11.09
CA ILE A 81 26.73 -6.64 -10.72
C ILE A 81 27.60 -6.93 -9.50
N PHE A 82 28.51 -6.04 -9.12
CA PHE A 82 29.37 -6.20 -7.95
C PHE A 82 29.80 -4.85 -7.37
N ILE A 83 30.01 -4.81 -6.05
CA ILE A 83 30.53 -3.64 -5.31
C ILE A 83 31.78 -4.08 -4.54
N ASP A 84 32.93 -3.54 -4.89
CA ASP A 84 34.18 -3.69 -4.13
C ASP A 84 34.32 -2.56 -3.12
N ARG A 85 33.95 -2.83 -1.88
CA ARG A 85 34.00 -1.86 -0.78
C ARG A 85 35.42 -1.37 -0.44
N LYS A 86 36.42 -2.26 -0.61
CA LYS A 86 37.83 -1.93 -0.28
C LYS A 86 38.44 -1.00 -1.30
N LYS A 87 38.19 -1.27 -2.58
CA LYS A 87 38.65 -0.41 -3.68
C LYS A 87 37.74 0.80 -3.92
N LYS A 88 36.55 0.81 -3.34
CA LYS A 88 35.46 1.78 -3.65
C LYS A 88 35.16 1.82 -5.15
N THR A 89 34.92 0.66 -5.76
CA THR A 89 34.53 0.52 -7.16
C THR A 89 33.25 -0.30 -7.28
N VAL A 90 32.51 -0.05 -8.36
CA VAL A 90 31.41 -0.92 -8.80
C VAL A 90 31.78 -1.55 -10.14
N THR A 91 31.48 -2.82 -10.34
CA THR A 91 31.55 -3.47 -11.63
C THR A 91 30.20 -3.37 -12.32
N VAL A 92 30.22 -2.81 -13.52
CA VAL A 92 29.02 -2.57 -14.32
C VAL A 92 29.03 -3.47 -15.53
N ARG A 93 27.92 -4.15 -15.78
CA ARG A 93 27.68 -4.96 -16.97
C ARG A 93 26.81 -4.21 -17.96
N LEU A 94 27.24 -4.16 -19.21
CA LEU A 94 26.51 -3.60 -20.33
C LEU A 94 25.55 -4.62 -20.93
N LYS A 95 24.63 -4.16 -21.74
CA LYS A 95 23.74 -5.05 -22.54
C LYS A 95 24.52 -5.96 -23.51
N SER A 96 25.71 -5.57 -23.92
CA SER A 96 26.64 -6.40 -24.74
C SER A 96 27.32 -7.51 -23.95
N GLU A 97 27.04 -7.64 -22.64
CA GLU A 97 27.72 -8.50 -21.66
C GLU A 97 29.16 -8.05 -21.32
N ASP A 98 29.70 -7.00 -21.94
CA ASP A 98 30.97 -6.40 -21.54
C ASP A 98 30.85 -5.77 -20.15
N THR A 99 31.99 -5.71 -19.45
CA THR A 99 32.02 -5.11 -18.10
C THR A 99 33.08 -4.01 -18.02
N TYR A 100 32.83 -3.02 -17.16
CA TYR A 100 33.80 -2.01 -16.77
C TYR A 100 33.70 -1.72 -15.27
N GLU A 101 34.75 -1.13 -14.71
CA GLU A 101 34.76 -0.66 -13.32
C GLU A 101 34.59 0.86 -13.28
N GLU A 102 33.84 1.33 -12.26
CA GLU A 102 33.62 2.74 -11.96
C GLU A 102 33.90 3.00 -10.48
N SER A 103 34.73 4.01 -10.18
CA SER A 103 35.08 4.36 -8.80
C SER A 103 34.10 5.34 -8.19
N TYR A 104 33.97 5.34 -6.85
CA TYR A 104 33.13 6.28 -6.11
C TYR A 104 33.78 6.78 -4.82
N ASP A 105 33.44 8.00 -4.41
CA ASP A 105 33.65 8.48 -3.05
C ASP A 105 32.49 8.08 -2.14
N LYS A 106 31.26 8.18 -2.65
CA LYS A 106 30.02 7.77 -2.00
C LYS A 106 29.14 6.97 -2.98
N LEU A 107 28.41 5.99 -2.43
CA LEU A 107 27.54 5.12 -3.20
C LEU A 107 26.12 5.11 -2.60
N LEU A 108 25.11 5.20 -3.45
CA LEU A 108 23.71 5.03 -3.07
C LEU A 108 23.11 3.79 -3.75
N ILE A 109 22.54 2.90 -2.95
CA ILE A 109 21.78 1.74 -3.40
C ILE A 109 20.27 2.09 -3.36
N SER A 110 19.62 2.17 -4.52
CA SER A 110 18.19 2.45 -4.69
C SER A 110 17.53 1.43 -5.63
N THR A 111 17.84 0.15 -5.41
CA THR A 111 17.46 -0.97 -6.28
C THR A 111 15.99 -1.37 -6.19
N GLY A 112 15.26 -0.87 -5.18
CA GLY A 112 13.84 -1.11 -4.97
C GLY A 112 13.53 -2.55 -4.54
N ALA A 113 12.42 -3.09 -5.03
CA ALA A 113 11.95 -4.43 -4.72
C ALA A 113 11.62 -5.21 -6.00
N SER A 114 11.59 -6.53 -5.93
CA SER A 114 11.24 -7.43 -7.03
C SER A 114 9.96 -8.20 -6.69
N PRO A 115 9.06 -8.46 -7.67
CA PRO A 115 7.88 -9.28 -7.48
C PRO A 115 8.25 -10.69 -6.99
N VAL A 116 7.48 -11.21 -6.05
CA VAL A 116 7.61 -12.59 -5.59
C VAL A 116 7.11 -13.53 -6.68
N ARG A 117 7.96 -14.45 -7.10
CA ARG A 117 7.63 -15.51 -8.06
C ARG A 117 8.01 -16.86 -7.45
N PRO A 118 7.06 -17.57 -6.83
CA PRO A 118 7.35 -18.85 -6.18
C PRO A 118 7.60 -19.94 -7.25
N PRO A 119 8.37 -20.97 -6.92
CA PRO A 119 8.66 -22.07 -7.85
C PRO A 119 7.47 -23.03 -7.98
N LEU A 120 6.34 -22.54 -8.49
CA LEU A 120 5.16 -23.37 -8.76
C LEU A 120 5.26 -24.05 -10.13
N PRO A 121 4.82 -25.31 -10.25
CA PRO A 121 4.75 -25.97 -11.55
C PRO A 121 3.95 -25.15 -12.56
N GLY A 122 4.49 -24.99 -13.76
CA GLY A 122 3.84 -24.28 -14.86
C GLY A 122 3.83 -22.75 -14.75
N ILE A 123 4.54 -22.13 -13.80
CA ILE A 123 4.55 -20.67 -13.61
C ILE A 123 5.12 -19.91 -14.82
N ASP A 124 5.89 -20.58 -15.68
CA ASP A 124 6.46 -20.00 -16.89
C ASP A 124 5.55 -20.18 -18.12
N SER A 125 4.31 -20.65 -17.94
CA SER A 125 3.33 -20.76 -19.01
C SER A 125 3.02 -19.42 -19.67
N THR A 126 2.75 -19.45 -20.97
CA THR A 126 2.35 -18.25 -21.72
C THR A 126 1.05 -17.67 -21.15
N GLY A 127 1.01 -16.35 -20.92
CA GLY A 127 -0.14 -15.65 -20.37
C GLY A 127 -0.06 -15.40 -18.86
N ILE A 128 1.05 -15.79 -18.20
CA ILE A 128 1.31 -15.47 -16.79
C ILE A 128 2.33 -14.32 -16.71
N PHE A 129 1.97 -13.26 -15.99
CA PHE A 129 2.77 -12.05 -15.88
C PHE A 129 2.93 -11.59 -14.43
N THR A 130 4.04 -10.91 -14.18
CA THR A 130 4.24 -10.03 -13.04
C THR A 130 4.36 -8.60 -13.54
N LEU A 131 4.03 -7.61 -12.71
CA LEU A 131 4.14 -6.21 -13.05
C LEU A 131 5.10 -5.50 -12.10
N ARG A 132 6.19 -4.93 -12.65
CA ARG A 132 7.17 -4.16 -11.88
C ARG A 132 7.61 -2.88 -12.60
N ASN A 133 7.85 -2.95 -13.91
CA ASN A 133 8.51 -1.91 -14.67
C ASN A 133 7.83 -1.71 -16.05
N VAL A 134 8.35 -0.75 -16.82
CA VAL A 134 7.81 -0.43 -18.14
C VAL A 134 7.90 -1.60 -19.11
N ALA A 135 8.96 -2.41 -19.04
CA ALA A 135 9.10 -3.59 -19.93
C ALA A 135 8.04 -4.66 -19.64
N ASP A 136 7.71 -4.88 -18.37
CA ASP A 136 6.59 -5.76 -17.99
C ASP A 136 5.27 -5.21 -18.51
N THR A 137 5.06 -3.91 -18.34
CA THR A 137 3.87 -3.19 -18.81
C THR A 137 3.71 -3.32 -20.32
N ASP A 138 4.77 -3.07 -21.07
CA ASP A 138 4.75 -3.19 -22.53
C ASP A 138 4.39 -4.63 -22.98
N ARG A 139 4.93 -5.65 -22.29
CA ARG A 139 4.60 -7.05 -22.56
C ARG A 139 3.13 -7.38 -22.28
N ILE A 140 2.61 -6.93 -21.12
CA ILE A 140 1.22 -7.14 -20.75
C ILE A 140 0.29 -6.41 -21.72
N LYS A 141 0.58 -5.14 -22.02
CA LYS A 141 -0.21 -4.32 -22.95
C LYS A 141 -0.24 -4.93 -24.34
N ALA A 142 0.90 -5.35 -24.86
CA ALA A 142 0.98 -6.04 -26.15
C ALA A 142 0.18 -7.35 -26.14
N TYR A 143 0.24 -8.13 -25.06
CA TYR A 143 -0.53 -9.36 -24.93
C TYR A 143 -2.04 -9.10 -24.97
N VAL A 144 -2.51 -8.14 -24.18
CA VAL A 144 -3.93 -7.75 -24.09
C VAL A 144 -4.43 -7.18 -25.42
N ASN A 145 -3.65 -6.32 -26.08
CA ASN A 145 -4.03 -5.73 -27.38
C ASN A 145 -4.12 -6.77 -28.49
N ASN A 146 -3.18 -7.73 -28.52
CA ASN A 146 -3.19 -8.80 -29.53
C ASN A 146 -4.30 -9.83 -29.28
N ARG A 147 -4.71 -9.99 -28.04
CA ARG A 147 -5.73 -10.94 -27.62
C ARG A 147 -6.48 -10.39 -26.41
N PRO A 148 -7.54 -9.60 -26.61
CA PRO A 148 -8.36 -9.09 -25.51
C PRO A 148 -8.85 -10.25 -24.64
N PRO A 149 -8.51 -10.25 -23.32
CA PRO A 149 -8.84 -11.35 -22.44
C PRO A 149 -10.34 -11.35 -22.14
N ARG A 150 -10.96 -12.53 -22.20
CA ARG A 150 -12.34 -12.72 -21.72
C ARG A 150 -12.37 -13.04 -20.24
N ARG A 151 -11.34 -13.74 -19.76
CA ARG A 151 -11.19 -14.17 -18.37
C ARG A 151 -9.79 -13.79 -17.88
N ALA A 152 -9.74 -13.01 -16.83
CA ALA A 152 -8.51 -12.62 -16.17
C ALA A 152 -8.48 -13.18 -14.75
N VAL A 153 -7.34 -13.73 -14.34
CA VAL A 153 -7.12 -14.17 -12.96
C VAL A 153 -6.00 -13.33 -12.37
N VAL A 154 -6.29 -12.68 -11.24
CA VAL A 154 -5.31 -11.94 -10.44
C VAL A 154 -5.03 -12.74 -9.17
N ILE A 155 -3.77 -13.10 -8.97
CA ILE A 155 -3.33 -13.86 -7.79
C ILE A 155 -2.64 -12.91 -6.84
N GLY A 156 -3.25 -12.71 -5.66
CA GLY A 156 -2.88 -11.71 -4.66
C GLY A 156 -3.73 -10.45 -4.73
N ALA A 157 -4.37 -10.11 -3.61
CA ALA A 157 -5.35 -9.04 -3.48
C ALA A 157 -4.79 -7.81 -2.74
N GLY A 158 -3.51 -7.48 -2.95
CA GLY A 158 -2.89 -6.22 -2.53
C GLY A 158 -3.15 -5.08 -3.50
N PHE A 159 -2.47 -3.93 -3.33
CA PHE A 159 -2.64 -2.73 -4.15
C PHE A 159 -2.53 -3.03 -5.66
N ILE A 160 -1.39 -3.58 -6.10
CA ILE A 160 -1.15 -3.89 -7.52
C ILE A 160 -2.20 -4.87 -8.07
N GLY A 161 -2.60 -5.87 -7.26
CA GLY A 161 -3.59 -6.85 -7.68
C GLY A 161 -4.96 -6.22 -7.91
N LEU A 162 -5.42 -5.36 -7.01
CA LEU A 162 -6.71 -4.68 -7.13
C LEU A 162 -6.72 -3.66 -8.29
N GLU A 163 -5.63 -2.88 -8.45
CA GLU A 163 -5.48 -1.98 -9.61
C GLU A 163 -5.47 -2.75 -10.93
N MET A 164 -4.78 -3.88 -11.02
CA MET A 164 -4.81 -4.73 -12.22
C MET A 164 -6.18 -5.35 -12.45
N ALA A 165 -6.89 -5.77 -11.39
CA ALA A 165 -8.23 -6.32 -11.49
C ALA A 165 -9.22 -5.29 -12.07
N GLU A 166 -9.21 -4.05 -11.55
CA GLU A 166 -10.03 -2.95 -12.07
C GLU A 166 -9.73 -2.67 -13.54
N ASN A 167 -8.44 -2.54 -13.89
CA ASN A 167 -8.04 -2.18 -15.24
C ASN A 167 -8.33 -3.30 -16.27
N LEU A 168 -8.15 -4.58 -15.90
CA LEU A 168 -8.53 -5.69 -16.77
C LEU A 168 -10.06 -5.81 -16.91
N HIS A 169 -10.79 -5.51 -15.83
CA HIS A 169 -12.26 -5.46 -15.89
C HIS A 169 -12.75 -4.34 -16.83
N ALA A 170 -12.13 -3.16 -16.77
CA ALA A 170 -12.44 -2.04 -17.68
C ALA A 170 -12.23 -2.39 -19.16
N LEU A 171 -11.30 -3.31 -19.46
CA LEU A 171 -11.07 -3.86 -20.79
C LEU A 171 -12.07 -4.98 -21.18
N GLY A 172 -13.09 -5.23 -20.35
CA GLY A 172 -14.18 -6.18 -20.63
C GLY A 172 -13.90 -7.62 -20.16
N ALA A 173 -12.84 -7.86 -19.40
CA ALA A 173 -12.57 -9.19 -18.87
C ALA A 173 -13.47 -9.53 -17.68
N GLN A 174 -13.94 -10.79 -17.60
CA GLN A 174 -14.45 -11.36 -16.36
C GLN A 174 -13.28 -11.62 -15.41
N VAL A 175 -13.21 -10.86 -14.33
CA VAL A 175 -12.08 -10.93 -13.40
C VAL A 175 -12.36 -11.88 -12.24
N SER A 176 -11.37 -12.69 -11.91
CA SER A 176 -11.31 -13.51 -10.68
C SER A 176 -10.08 -13.12 -9.88
N ILE A 177 -10.27 -12.83 -8.61
CA ILE A 177 -9.18 -12.57 -7.65
C ILE A 177 -9.00 -13.81 -6.77
N VAL A 178 -7.76 -14.31 -6.67
CA VAL A 178 -7.39 -15.45 -5.84
C VAL A 178 -6.46 -14.96 -4.74
N GLU A 179 -6.86 -15.11 -3.49
CA GLU A 179 -6.12 -14.66 -2.33
C GLU A 179 -5.99 -15.81 -1.30
N MET A 180 -4.76 -16.04 -0.84
CA MET A 180 -4.47 -17.08 0.15
C MET A 180 -5.02 -16.71 1.55
N GLY A 181 -5.07 -15.42 1.85
CA GLY A 181 -5.67 -14.91 3.07
C GLY A 181 -7.20 -14.87 3.01
N ASN A 182 -7.80 -14.58 4.15
CA ASN A 182 -9.25 -14.45 4.27
C ASN A 182 -9.79 -13.07 3.85
N GLN A 183 -8.94 -12.19 3.34
CA GLN A 183 -9.34 -10.84 2.96
C GLN A 183 -8.45 -10.23 1.87
N VAL A 184 -9.02 -9.30 1.12
CA VAL A 184 -8.26 -8.35 0.28
C VAL A 184 -7.64 -7.24 1.14
N MET A 185 -6.72 -6.46 0.59
CA MET A 185 -6.13 -5.28 1.23
C MET A 185 -5.57 -5.58 2.63
N ALA A 186 -4.48 -6.34 2.67
CA ALA A 186 -3.81 -6.70 3.93
C ALA A 186 -3.49 -5.53 4.90
N PRO A 187 -3.31 -4.26 4.48
CA PRO A 187 -3.11 -3.14 5.40
C PRO A 187 -4.29 -2.79 6.29
N ILE A 188 -5.53 -3.19 5.96
CA ILE A 188 -6.72 -2.90 6.76
C ILE A 188 -7.22 -4.12 7.54
N ASP A 189 -8.03 -3.91 8.56
CA ASP A 189 -8.69 -4.98 9.31
C ASP A 189 -9.81 -5.63 8.51
N PHE A 190 -10.16 -6.88 8.85
CA PHE A 190 -11.18 -7.66 8.14
C PHE A 190 -12.53 -6.93 8.06
N SER A 191 -12.97 -6.25 9.14
CA SER A 191 -14.25 -5.52 9.15
C SER A 191 -14.31 -4.41 8.08
N MET A 192 -13.17 -3.80 7.75
CA MET A 192 -13.06 -2.79 6.70
C MET A 192 -12.91 -3.46 5.32
N ALA A 193 -12.15 -4.57 5.24
CA ALA A 193 -12.00 -5.34 4.02
C ALA A 193 -13.32 -5.96 3.55
N ALA A 194 -14.22 -6.31 4.46
CA ALA A 194 -15.54 -6.86 4.12
C ALA A 194 -16.38 -5.92 3.25
N LEU A 195 -16.26 -4.60 3.46
CA LEU A 195 -16.91 -3.59 2.61
C LEU A 195 -16.34 -3.63 1.18
N VAL A 196 -15.04 -3.82 1.07
CA VAL A 196 -14.36 -3.95 -0.22
C VAL A 196 -14.74 -5.26 -0.92
N HIS A 197 -14.89 -6.36 -0.16
CA HIS A 197 -15.35 -7.64 -0.70
C HIS A 197 -16.74 -7.49 -1.34
N GLN A 198 -17.68 -6.88 -0.60
CA GLN A 198 -19.03 -6.64 -1.09
C GLN A 198 -19.00 -5.82 -2.38
N HIS A 199 -18.26 -4.72 -2.38
CA HIS A 199 -18.11 -3.84 -3.54
C HIS A 199 -17.53 -4.57 -4.77
N LEU A 200 -16.49 -5.37 -4.59
CA LEU A 200 -15.90 -6.18 -5.66
C LEU A 200 -16.92 -7.18 -6.25
N MET A 201 -17.72 -7.83 -5.40
CA MET A 201 -18.77 -8.76 -5.85
C MET A 201 -19.89 -8.02 -6.60
N GLU A 202 -20.29 -6.84 -6.14
CA GLU A 202 -21.27 -5.97 -6.81
C GLU A 202 -20.78 -5.52 -8.20
N LYS A 203 -19.46 -5.34 -8.37
CA LYS A 203 -18.82 -5.08 -9.68
C LYS A 203 -18.65 -6.34 -10.52
N GLY A 204 -19.13 -7.50 -10.08
CA GLY A 204 -19.06 -8.75 -10.83
C GLY A 204 -17.68 -9.45 -10.76
N VAL A 205 -16.82 -9.08 -9.84
CA VAL A 205 -15.54 -9.76 -9.62
C VAL A 205 -15.75 -11.03 -8.79
N ASN A 206 -15.21 -12.15 -9.26
CA ASN A 206 -15.23 -13.39 -8.49
C ASN A 206 -14.11 -13.38 -7.44
N LEU A 207 -14.44 -13.53 -6.16
CA LEU A 207 -13.48 -13.61 -5.07
C LEU A 207 -13.26 -15.05 -4.62
N TYR A 208 -12.02 -15.52 -4.70
CA TYR A 208 -11.56 -16.79 -4.16
C TYR A 208 -10.62 -16.51 -2.99
N LEU A 209 -11.21 -16.29 -1.81
CA LEU A 209 -10.45 -16.08 -0.57
C LEU A 209 -10.11 -17.44 0.06
N GLU A 210 -9.05 -17.47 0.90
CA GLU A 210 -8.50 -18.67 1.53
C GLU A 210 -8.12 -19.76 0.51
N GLN A 211 -7.75 -19.33 -0.72
CA GLN A 211 -7.37 -20.22 -1.80
C GLN A 211 -5.89 -20.05 -2.16
N ALA A 212 -5.13 -21.12 -2.00
CA ALA A 212 -3.74 -21.18 -2.42
C ALA A 212 -3.60 -21.85 -3.78
N VAL A 213 -2.86 -21.22 -4.70
CA VAL A 213 -2.52 -21.82 -5.99
C VAL A 213 -1.47 -22.93 -5.79
N ALA A 214 -1.69 -24.08 -6.43
CA ALA A 214 -0.79 -25.22 -6.41
C ALA A 214 0.08 -25.29 -7.68
N SER A 215 -0.52 -25.05 -8.83
CA SER A 215 0.16 -25.15 -10.14
C SER A 215 -0.59 -24.39 -11.22
N PHE A 216 0.08 -24.29 -12.37
CA PHE A 216 -0.48 -23.79 -13.61
C PHE A 216 -0.35 -24.86 -14.69
N GLU A 217 -1.35 -25.02 -15.52
CA GLU A 217 -1.34 -25.95 -16.64
C GLU A 217 -1.70 -25.19 -17.93
N GLN A 218 -0.88 -25.36 -18.98
CA GLN A 218 -1.22 -24.77 -20.29
C GLN A 218 -2.39 -25.55 -20.91
N ALA A 219 -3.49 -24.90 -21.20
CA ALA A 219 -4.69 -25.45 -21.82
C ALA A 219 -4.94 -24.78 -23.19
N GLY A 220 -4.19 -25.19 -24.20
CA GLY A 220 -4.19 -24.53 -25.50
C GLY A 220 -3.65 -23.10 -25.39
N LYS A 221 -4.51 -22.10 -25.65
CA LYS A 221 -4.15 -20.68 -25.49
C LYS A 221 -4.50 -20.10 -24.10
N GLU A 222 -5.06 -20.90 -23.21
CA GLU A 222 -5.50 -20.51 -21.86
C GLU A 222 -4.56 -21.12 -20.81
N VAL A 223 -4.62 -20.57 -19.63
CA VAL A 223 -3.94 -21.07 -18.43
C VAL A 223 -4.99 -21.61 -17.48
N LYS A 224 -4.87 -22.87 -17.08
CA LYS A 224 -5.64 -23.44 -15.99
C LYS A 224 -4.90 -23.20 -14.68
N VAL A 225 -5.49 -22.42 -13.79
CA VAL A 225 -4.98 -22.16 -12.44
C VAL A 225 -5.57 -23.21 -11.50
N VAL A 226 -4.71 -24.06 -10.95
CA VAL A 226 -5.11 -25.17 -10.05
C VAL A 226 -4.86 -24.77 -8.61
N PHE A 227 -5.89 -24.93 -7.76
CA PHE A 227 -5.81 -24.62 -6.33
C PHE A 227 -5.39 -25.87 -5.52
N LYS A 228 -4.85 -25.65 -4.33
CA LYS A 228 -4.45 -26.75 -3.43
C LYS A 228 -5.60 -27.69 -3.02
N ASN A 229 -6.84 -27.21 -3.06
CA ASN A 229 -8.04 -28.02 -2.79
C ASN A 229 -8.50 -28.87 -3.99
N GLY A 230 -7.77 -28.86 -5.11
CA GLY A 230 -8.08 -29.59 -6.36
C GLY A 230 -9.04 -28.86 -7.31
N GLN A 231 -9.66 -27.77 -6.91
CA GLN A 231 -10.44 -26.93 -7.81
C GLN A 231 -9.55 -26.20 -8.79
N SER A 232 -10.10 -25.74 -9.89
CA SER A 232 -9.35 -24.96 -10.90
C SER A 232 -10.24 -23.99 -11.62
N ILE A 233 -9.62 -22.92 -12.15
CA ILE A 233 -10.27 -21.94 -13.02
C ILE A 233 -9.41 -21.72 -14.27
N LEU A 234 -10.06 -21.36 -15.39
CA LEU A 234 -9.39 -21.05 -16.65
C LEU A 234 -9.25 -19.55 -16.83
N ALA A 235 -8.11 -19.12 -17.37
CA ALA A 235 -7.81 -17.71 -17.64
C ALA A 235 -7.17 -17.54 -19.02
N ASP A 236 -7.48 -16.43 -19.68
CA ASP A 236 -6.75 -15.96 -20.86
C ASP A 236 -5.45 -15.24 -20.44
N ILE A 237 -5.48 -14.58 -19.28
CA ILE A 237 -4.35 -13.88 -18.68
C ILE A 237 -4.32 -14.11 -17.16
N VAL A 238 -3.13 -14.28 -16.62
CA VAL A 238 -2.89 -14.37 -15.17
C VAL A 238 -1.91 -13.28 -14.75
N ILE A 239 -2.28 -12.48 -13.76
CA ILE A 239 -1.40 -11.51 -13.11
C ILE A 239 -1.00 -12.04 -11.73
N LEU A 240 0.30 -12.25 -11.54
CA LEU A 240 0.86 -12.69 -10.27
C LEU A 240 1.31 -11.48 -9.46
N SER A 241 0.57 -11.12 -8.41
CA SER A 241 0.82 -9.97 -7.54
C SER A 241 0.79 -10.33 -6.05
N ILE A 242 1.49 -11.41 -5.69
CA ILE A 242 1.54 -11.99 -4.34
C ILE A 242 2.55 -11.31 -3.41
N GLY A 243 2.91 -10.08 -3.71
CA GLY A 243 3.85 -9.26 -2.95
C GLY A 243 5.19 -9.08 -3.64
N VAL A 244 6.07 -8.35 -2.95
CA VAL A 244 7.41 -7.98 -3.41
C VAL A 244 8.45 -8.30 -2.34
N ARG A 245 9.71 -8.43 -2.73
CA ARG A 245 10.87 -8.60 -1.84
C ARG A 245 11.89 -7.51 -2.11
N PRO A 246 12.55 -6.97 -1.07
CA PRO A 246 13.65 -6.04 -1.24
C PRO A 246 14.72 -6.59 -2.17
N GLU A 247 15.22 -5.78 -3.09
CA GLU A 247 16.31 -6.18 -3.98
C GLU A 247 17.65 -5.98 -3.27
N THR A 248 18.10 -7.00 -2.57
CA THR A 248 19.29 -6.97 -1.71
C THR A 248 20.49 -7.75 -2.26
N THR A 249 20.42 -8.26 -3.48
CA THR A 249 21.44 -9.13 -4.08
C THR A 249 22.82 -8.47 -4.07
N LEU A 250 22.92 -7.22 -4.51
CA LEU A 250 24.17 -6.45 -4.50
C LEU A 250 24.71 -6.20 -3.09
N ALA A 251 23.80 -5.84 -2.17
CA ALA A 251 24.16 -5.57 -0.78
C ALA A 251 24.70 -6.82 -0.08
N ARG A 252 24.08 -8.00 -0.33
CA ARG A 252 24.55 -9.30 0.19
C ARG A 252 25.93 -9.67 -0.39
N ALA A 253 26.10 -9.53 -1.70
CA ALA A 253 27.37 -9.81 -2.36
C ALA A 253 28.50 -8.89 -1.88
N ALA A 254 28.16 -7.66 -1.50
CA ALA A 254 29.08 -6.69 -0.90
C ALA A 254 29.24 -6.85 0.63
N GLU A 255 28.68 -7.91 1.23
CA GLU A 255 28.73 -8.17 2.68
C GLU A 255 28.19 -6.99 3.53
N LEU A 256 27.20 -6.26 3.01
CA LEU A 256 26.46 -5.27 3.79
C LEU A 256 25.44 -5.98 4.70
N THR A 257 25.18 -5.41 5.87
CA THR A 257 24.21 -5.97 6.81
C THR A 257 22.80 -5.96 6.23
N ILE A 258 22.15 -7.13 6.23
CA ILE A 258 20.75 -7.29 5.91
C ILE A 258 19.99 -7.45 7.23
N GLY A 259 18.91 -6.69 7.38
CA GLY A 259 18.11 -6.70 8.60
C GLY A 259 17.20 -7.91 8.75
N GLU A 260 16.51 -7.99 9.87
CA GLU A 260 15.63 -9.13 10.24
C GLU A 260 14.41 -9.27 9.33
N ALA A 261 13.87 -8.15 8.82
CA ALA A 261 12.76 -8.17 7.88
C ALA A 261 13.21 -8.45 6.43
N GLY A 262 14.52 -8.50 6.17
CA GLY A 262 15.12 -8.90 4.89
C GLY A 262 15.53 -7.74 3.99
N GLY A 263 15.38 -6.49 4.41
CA GLY A 263 15.88 -5.30 3.71
C GLY A 263 17.34 -4.99 4.05
N ILE A 264 17.95 -4.06 3.31
CA ILE A 264 19.27 -3.53 3.66
C ILE A 264 19.13 -2.74 4.97
N ALA A 265 19.86 -3.14 6.02
CA ALA A 265 19.84 -2.43 7.29
C ALA A 265 20.50 -1.07 7.14
N VAL A 266 19.82 -0.02 7.57
CA VAL A 266 20.34 1.36 7.59
C VAL A 266 20.19 1.97 8.97
N ASN A 267 21.09 2.91 9.29
CA ASN A 267 20.93 3.75 10.47
C ASN A 267 19.95 4.91 10.21
N ASP A 268 19.75 5.76 11.22
CA ASP A 268 18.82 6.89 11.12
C ASP A 268 19.18 7.88 10.00
N TYR A 269 20.41 7.87 9.51
CA TYR A 269 20.90 8.73 8.42
C TYR A 269 20.85 8.04 7.04
N LEU A 270 20.19 6.88 6.94
CA LEU A 270 20.09 6.07 5.72
C LEU A 270 21.45 5.47 5.26
N GLN A 271 22.42 5.38 6.16
CA GLN A 271 23.73 4.82 5.92
C GLN A 271 23.72 3.33 6.25
N THR A 272 24.35 2.51 5.44
CA THR A 272 24.48 1.06 5.62
C THR A 272 25.55 0.72 6.66
N SER A 273 25.93 -0.55 6.78
CA SER A 273 27.08 -0.98 7.60
C SER A 273 28.44 -0.51 7.06
N ASP A 274 28.47 0.17 5.92
CA ASP A 274 29.64 0.83 5.36
C ASP A 274 29.41 2.35 5.30
N GLU A 275 30.32 3.14 5.86
CA GLU A 275 30.19 4.60 5.97
C GLU A 275 30.17 5.36 4.64
N SER A 276 30.63 4.73 3.55
CA SER A 276 30.63 5.28 2.22
C SER A 276 29.37 4.90 1.43
N ILE A 277 28.55 3.96 1.92
CA ILE A 277 27.41 3.37 1.21
C ILE A 277 26.11 3.68 1.95
N TYR A 278 25.17 4.24 1.22
CA TYR A 278 23.81 4.56 1.67
C TYR A 278 22.80 3.70 0.92
N ALA A 279 21.62 3.51 1.49
CA ALA A 279 20.53 2.81 0.81
C ALA A 279 19.17 3.44 1.12
N ILE A 280 18.24 3.40 0.14
CA ILE A 280 16.90 3.98 0.25
C ILE A 280 15.84 3.19 -0.53
N GLY A 281 14.58 3.56 -0.32
CA GLY A 281 13.42 3.03 -1.03
C GLY A 281 13.03 1.64 -0.55
N ASP A 282 12.42 0.87 -1.43
CA ASP A 282 11.86 -0.46 -1.12
C ASP A 282 12.94 -1.50 -0.77
N ALA A 283 14.23 -1.19 -1.00
CA ALA A 283 15.34 -2.08 -0.71
C ALA A 283 15.75 -2.11 0.78
N ILE A 284 15.36 -1.10 1.56
CA ILE A 284 15.83 -0.92 2.93
C ILE A 284 14.87 -1.44 3.99
N GLU A 285 15.45 -1.73 5.15
CA GLU A 285 14.75 -1.97 6.40
C GLU A 285 15.07 -0.85 7.39
N PHE A 286 14.05 -0.33 8.03
CA PHE A 286 14.17 0.70 9.06
C PHE A 286 13.26 0.39 10.26
N ARG A 287 13.39 1.13 11.35
CA ARG A 287 12.53 0.95 12.53
C ARG A 287 11.18 1.63 12.33
N HIS A 288 10.10 0.87 12.55
CA HIS A 288 8.74 1.41 12.50
C HIS A 288 8.51 2.40 13.66
N PRO A 289 8.04 3.64 13.40
CA PRO A 289 7.93 4.68 14.44
C PRO A 289 7.08 4.31 15.66
N ILE A 290 6.02 3.52 15.47
CA ILE A 290 5.11 3.14 16.56
C ILE A 290 5.63 1.93 17.34
N THR A 291 6.20 0.92 16.68
CA THR A 291 6.58 -0.34 17.33
C THR A 291 8.05 -0.44 17.67
N GLY A 292 8.90 0.39 17.07
CA GLY A 292 10.36 0.28 17.16
C GLY A 292 10.94 -0.97 16.49
N LYS A 293 10.09 -1.85 15.92
CA LYS A 293 10.50 -3.11 15.27
C LYS A 293 10.98 -2.89 13.83
N PRO A 294 11.82 -3.79 13.30
CA PRO A 294 12.21 -3.79 11.89
C PRO A 294 11.00 -3.77 10.95
N TRP A 295 11.06 -2.94 9.93
CA TRP A 295 9.93 -2.69 9.03
C TRP A 295 10.38 -2.46 7.58
N LEU A 296 9.57 -2.98 6.65
CA LEU A 296 9.69 -2.74 5.20
C LEU A 296 8.51 -1.90 4.74
N ASN A 297 8.76 -0.91 3.87
CA ASN A 297 7.71 -0.03 3.37
C ASN A 297 7.89 0.24 1.86
N TYR A 298 6.98 -0.27 1.06
CA TYR A 298 7.02 -0.25 -0.40
C TYR A 298 6.15 0.88 -0.97
N LEU A 299 6.47 2.13 -0.61
CA LEU A 299 5.70 3.31 -1.00
C LEU A 299 6.59 4.40 -1.59
N ALA A 300 6.14 5.00 -2.70
CA ALA A 300 6.88 6.03 -3.43
C ALA A 300 7.10 7.32 -2.61
N GLY A 301 6.12 7.74 -1.81
CA GLY A 301 6.22 8.95 -0.96
C GLY A 301 7.42 8.89 0.00
N PRO A 302 7.52 7.86 0.87
CA PRO A 302 8.69 7.63 1.70
C PRO A 302 10.00 7.52 0.93
N ALA A 303 10.05 6.81 -0.20
CA ALA A 303 11.24 6.69 -1.02
C ALA A 303 11.75 8.06 -1.55
N ASN A 304 10.84 8.92 -2.00
CA ASN A 304 11.18 10.28 -2.43
C ASN A 304 11.66 11.15 -1.25
N ARG A 305 11.04 11.05 -0.07
CA ARG A 305 11.51 11.77 1.13
C ARG A 305 12.89 11.29 1.56
N GLN A 306 13.14 9.98 1.53
CA GLN A 306 14.45 9.39 1.79
C GLN A 306 15.48 9.90 0.77
N GLY A 307 15.13 9.99 -0.53
CA GLY A 307 15.98 10.52 -1.58
C GLY A 307 16.43 11.96 -1.31
N ARG A 308 15.54 12.80 -0.77
CA ARG A 308 15.89 14.15 -0.36
C ARG A 308 16.86 14.17 0.85
N ILE A 309 16.56 13.38 1.88
CA ILE A 309 17.36 13.31 3.11
C ILE A 309 18.75 12.74 2.81
N VAL A 310 18.82 11.62 2.07
CA VAL A 310 20.10 10.97 1.76
C VAL A 310 21.00 11.82 0.88
N ALA A 311 20.44 12.64 -0.01
CA ALA A 311 21.21 13.57 -0.81
C ALA A 311 21.98 14.56 0.06
N ASP A 312 21.31 15.14 1.05
CA ASP A 312 21.93 16.07 1.99
C ASP A 312 22.96 15.34 2.90
N ASN A 313 22.67 14.10 3.32
CA ASN A 313 23.59 13.27 4.12
C ASN A 313 24.83 12.82 3.34
N LEU A 314 24.70 12.51 2.05
CA LEU A 314 25.82 12.22 1.16
C LEU A 314 26.78 13.40 1.05
N LEU A 315 26.26 14.63 1.18
CA LEU A 315 27.05 15.87 1.18
C LEU A 315 27.56 16.28 2.58
N GLY A 316 27.39 15.42 3.59
CA GLY A 316 27.95 15.61 4.94
C GLY A 316 26.95 16.14 5.97
N ALA A 317 25.68 16.32 5.64
CA ALA A 317 24.65 16.61 6.62
C ALA A 317 24.37 15.37 7.50
N GLN A 318 23.68 15.60 8.62
CA GLN A 318 23.21 14.55 9.54
C GLN A 318 21.71 14.75 9.79
N ILE A 319 20.92 14.58 8.75
CA ILE A 319 19.46 14.70 8.82
C ILE A 319 18.86 13.31 9.05
N PRO A 320 18.18 13.08 10.19
CA PRO A 320 17.62 11.79 10.48
C PRO A 320 16.37 11.49 9.65
N TYR A 321 16.19 10.23 9.28
CA TYR A 321 14.96 9.69 8.74
C TYR A 321 14.11 9.08 9.86
N GLU A 322 13.01 9.70 10.19
CA GLU A 322 12.12 9.32 11.29
C GLU A 322 11.24 8.10 10.98
N GLY A 323 11.50 7.40 9.89
CA GLY A 323 10.70 6.28 9.43
C GLY A 323 9.40 6.70 8.71
N ALA A 324 8.58 5.71 8.42
CA ALA A 324 7.27 5.86 7.80
C ALA A 324 6.23 5.01 8.53
N ILE A 325 5.01 5.53 8.67
CA ILE A 325 3.89 4.84 9.33
C ILE A 325 3.01 4.04 8.35
N GLY A 326 3.36 4.03 7.06
CA GLY A 326 2.67 3.23 6.03
C GLY A 326 1.35 3.83 5.56
N THR A 327 1.24 5.16 5.47
CA THR A 327 0.04 5.82 4.91
C THR A 327 -0.10 5.47 3.44
N SER A 328 -1.25 4.89 3.08
CA SER A 328 -1.52 4.35 1.76
C SER A 328 -2.99 4.52 1.39
N ILE A 329 -3.23 4.64 0.09
CA ILE A 329 -4.56 4.80 -0.48
C ILE A 329 -4.63 4.05 -1.81
N ALA A 330 -5.78 3.45 -2.10
CA ALA A 330 -6.08 2.82 -3.38
C ALA A 330 -7.49 3.14 -3.83
N LYS A 331 -7.67 3.26 -5.12
CA LYS A 331 -8.96 3.22 -5.78
C LYS A 331 -9.27 1.77 -6.13
N VAL A 332 -10.48 1.31 -5.79
CA VAL A 332 -10.99 -0.02 -6.12
C VAL A 332 -12.32 0.20 -6.82
N PHE A 333 -12.31 0.27 -8.13
CA PHE A 333 -13.40 0.76 -8.98
C PHE A 333 -13.78 2.21 -8.61
N ASP A 334 -14.96 2.45 -8.06
CA ASP A 334 -15.41 3.76 -7.58
C ASP A 334 -15.25 3.92 -6.05
N MET A 335 -14.85 2.87 -5.34
CA MET A 335 -14.56 2.91 -3.92
C MET A 335 -13.11 3.30 -3.63
N THR A 336 -12.89 4.10 -2.61
CA THR A 336 -11.56 4.47 -2.11
C THR A 336 -11.29 3.76 -0.78
N VAL A 337 -10.11 3.15 -0.68
CA VAL A 337 -9.63 2.43 0.51
C VAL A 337 -8.32 3.03 0.96
N ALA A 338 -8.26 3.50 2.21
CA ALA A 338 -7.06 4.12 2.75
C ALA A 338 -6.72 3.60 4.14
N SER A 339 -5.42 3.61 4.47
CA SER A 339 -4.95 3.24 5.80
C SER A 339 -3.70 4.02 6.18
N THR A 340 -3.52 4.23 7.49
CA THR A 340 -2.33 4.86 8.07
C THR A 340 -2.04 4.27 9.45
N GLY A 341 -0.78 4.20 9.83
CA GLY A 341 -0.38 3.59 11.09
C GLY A 341 -0.66 2.09 11.15
N LEU A 342 -1.09 1.58 12.29
CA LEU A 342 -1.24 0.15 12.54
C LEU A 342 -2.70 -0.27 12.69
N PRO A 343 -3.20 -1.21 11.88
CA PRO A 343 -4.48 -1.87 12.08
C PRO A 343 -4.44 -2.76 13.33
N GLY A 344 -5.61 -3.07 13.89
CA GLY A 344 -5.73 -3.86 15.12
C GLY A 344 -5.00 -5.20 15.08
N LYS A 345 -5.02 -5.90 13.92
CA LYS A 345 -4.28 -7.17 13.76
C LYS A 345 -2.76 -7.01 13.92
N ARG A 346 -2.18 -5.89 13.49
CA ARG A 346 -0.74 -5.61 13.63
C ARG A 346 -0.39 -5.22 15.06
N LEU A 347 -1.24 -4.44 15.73
CA LEU A 347 -1.10 -4.13 17.15
C LEU A 347 -1.13 -5.40 17.99
N LYS A 348 -2.08 -6.29 17.73
CA LYS A 348 -2.16 -7.61 18.39
C LYS A 348 -0.89 -8.44 18.19
N GLN A 349 -0.37 -8.51 16.96
CA GLN A 349 0.89 -9.21 16.65
C GLN A 349 2.11 -8.57 17.35
N ALA A 350 2.08 -7.26 17.54
CA ALA A 350 3.14 -6.53 18.24
C ALA A 350 3.05 -6.65 19.78
N GLY A 351 1.94 -7.18 20.32
CA GLY A 351 1.67 -7.25 21.75
C GLY A 351 1.25 -5.90 22.36
N ILE A 352 0.79 -4.95 21.54
CA ILE A 352 0.35 -3.62 21.98
C ILE A 352 -1.14 -3.69 22.34
N VAL A 353 -1.46 -3.26 23.57
CA VAL A 353 -2.86 -3.12 24.02
C VAL A 353 -3.50 -1.95 23.27
N TYR A 354 -4.67 -2.16 22.74
CA TYR A 354 -5.41 -1.15 22.00
C TYR A 354 -6.93 -1.30 22.14
N ALA A 355 -7.64 -0.20 21.98
CA ALA A 355 -9.05 -0.16 21.69
C ALA A 355 -9.27 0.27 20.23
N SER A 356 -10.45 0.02 19.70
CA SER A 356 -10.82 0.53 18.38
C SER A 356 -12.27 1.01 18.38
N SER A 357 -12.56 1.98 17.52
CA SER A 357 -13.92 2.37 17.20
C SER A 357 -14.11 2.40 15.69
N THR A 358 -15.35 2.17 15.25
CA THR A 358 -15.75 2.30 13.85
C THR A 358 -16.97 3.20 13.79
N THR A 359 -16.93 4.18 12.90
CA THR A 359 -18.02 5.13 12.67
C THR A 359 -18.40 5.12 11.19
N HIS A 360 -19.66 5.44 10.89
CA HIS A 360 -20.21 5.40 9.54
C HIS A 360 -20.86 6.74 9.15
N PRO A 361 -20.09 7.85 9.10
CA PRO A 361 -20.60 9.15 8.69
C PRO A 361 -20.80 9.21 7.17
N ALA A 362 -21.48 10.27 6.70
CA ALA A 362 -21.47 10.64 5.30
C ALA A 362 -20.21 11.44 4.93
N SER A 363 -19.86 11.46 3.65
CA SER A 363 -18.71 12.21 3.10
C SER A 363 -18.81 13.72 3.35
N HIS A 364 -20.04 14.26 3.28
CA HIS A 364 -20.37 15.65 3.53
C HIS A 364 -21.81 15.78 4.08
N ALA A 365 -22.32 17.01 4.20
CA ALA A 365 -23.63 17.29 4.77
C ALA A 365 -24.75 16.59 3.98
N GLY A 366 -25.55 15.75 4.66
CA GLY A 366 -26.57 14.91 4.02
C GLY A 366 -27.74 15.67 3.38
N TYR A 367 -27.89 16.97 3.67
CA TYR A 367 -28.87 17.85 2.99
C TYR A 367 -28.32 18.41 1.66
N TYR A 368 -27.01 18.22 1.37
CA TYR A 368 -26.42 18.56 0.09
C TYR A 368 -26.38 17.31 -0.79
N PRO A 369 -26.64 17.45 -2.12
CA PRO A 369 -26.70 16.29 -3.03
C PRO A 369 -25.41 15.44 -3.03
N ASP A 370 -25.56 14.15 -3.33
CA ASP A 370 -24.49 13.19 -3.56
C ASP A 370 -23.63 12.86 -2.34
N ALA A 371 -24.19 13.05 -1.11
CA ALA A 371 -23.52 12.59 0.10
C ALA A 371 -23.39 11.06 0.10
N MET A 372 -22.15 10.55 0.12
CA MET A 372 -21.84 9.13 0.04
C MET A 372 -21.43 8.57 1.40
N PRO A 373 -21.70 7.28 1.67
CA PRO A 373 -21.31 6.66 2.94
C PRO A 373 -19.79 6.52 3.04
N MET A 374 -19.28 6.65 4.27
CA MET A 374 -17.89 6.47 4.62
C MET A 374 -17.80 5.64 5.91
N SER A 375 -16.88 4.71 5.97
CA SER A 375 -16.56 3.98 7.19
C SER A 375 -15.16 4.37 7.66
N ILE A 376 -15.05 4.84 8.90
CA ILE A 376 -13.78 5.21 9.53
C ILE A 376 -13.57 4.31 10.73
N LYS A 377 -12.45 3.59 10.75
CA LYS A 377 -12.00 2.81 11.89
C LYS A 377 -10.68 3.37 12.40
N ILE A 378 -10.61 3.67 13.70
CA ILE A 378 -9.38 4.09 14.38
C ILE A 378 -8.97 3.07 15.44
N THR A 379 -7.67 2.98 15.69
CA THR A 379 -7.07 2.19 16.77
C THR A 379 -6.26 3.11 17.67
N PHE A 380 -6.42 2.96 18.97
CA PHE A 380 -5.83 3.89 19.96
C PHE A 380 -5.53 3.19 21.29
N ASP A 381 -4.69 3.81 22.10
CA ASP A 381 -4.41 3.39 23.46
C ASP A 381 -5.63 3.62 24.36
N PRO A 382 -6.15 2.60 25.06
CA PRO A 382 -7.36 2.73 25.86
C PRO A 382 -7.20 3.59 27.13
N GLN A 383 -5.98 3.92 27.54
CA GLN A 383 -5.71 4.73 28.74
C GLN A 383 -5.36 6.18 28.37
N THR A 384 -4.48 6.37 27.42
CA THR A 384 -3.95 7.69 27.05
C THR A 384 -4.67 8.32 25.87
N GLY A 385 -5.38 7.52 25.06
CA GLY A 385 -5.98 7.94 23.80
C GLY A 385 -4.95 8.10 22.67
N LYS A 386 -3.67 7.75 22.83
CA LYS A 386 -2.65 7.85 21.77
C LYS A 386 -3.14 7.11 20.53
N LEU A 387 -3.15 7.79 19.38
CA LEU A 387 -3.62 7.24 18.13
C LEU A 387 -2.55 6.32 17.52
N TYR A 388 -2.92 5.08 17.20
CA TYR A 388 -2.03 4.09 16.60
C TYR A 388 -2.27 3.87 15.12
N GLY A 389 -3.51 4.03 14.65
CA GLY A 389 -3.85 3.78 13.25
C GLY A 389 -5.25 4.27 12.87
N GLY A 390 -5.42 4.42 11.57
CA GLY A 390 -6.69 4.77 10.96
C GLY A 390 -6.90 4.03 9.65
N GLN A 391 -8.13 3.68 9.35
CA GLN A 391 -8.57 3.01 8.14
C GLN A 391 -9.86 3.66 7.67
N ILE A 392 -9.95 3.97 6.39
CA ILE A 392 -11.14 4.59 5.81
C ILE A 392 -11.52 3.86 4.53
N VAL A 393 -12.79 3.54 4.41
CA VAL A 393 -13.39 2.97 3.20
C VAL A 393 -14.61 3.81 2.86
N GLY A 394 -14.69 4.30 1.63
CA GLY A 394 -15.77 5.18 1.18
C GLY A 394 -15.62 5.58 -0.27
N TYR A 395 -16.40 6.53 -0.72
CA TYR A 395 -16.41 6.94 -2.13
C TYR A 395 -15.84 8.35 -2.33
N ASP A 396 -16.05 9.25 -1.39
CA ASP A 396 -15.62 10.65 -1.48
C ASP A 396 -15.02 11.14 -0.15
N GLY A 397 -14.02 12.03 -0.22
CA GLY A 397 -13.37 12.67 0.92
C GLY A 397 -12.56 11.74 1.83
N VAL A 398 -12.19 10.53 1.36
CA VAL A 398 -11.34 9.57 2.06
C VAL A 398 -9.90 10.05 2.15
N ASP A 399 -9.39 10.61 1.06
CA ASP A 399 -8.02 11.10 0.90
C ASP A 399 -7.67 12.20 1.92
N LYS A 400 -8.52 13.22 2.01
CA LYS A 400 -8.35 14.32 2.97
C LYS A 400 -8.28 13.81 4.41
N ARG A 401 -9.14 12.88 4.79
CA ARG A 401 -9.29 12.42 6.18
C ARG A 401 -8.22 11.42 6.59
N ILE A 402 -7.74 10.59 5.66
CA ILE A 402 -6.61 9.71 5.98
C ILE A 402 -5.33 10.53 6.21
N ASP A 403 -5.16 11.65 5.50
CA ASP A 403 -4.03 12.54 5.70
C ASP A 403 -4.11 13.27 7.05
N GLU A 404 -5.30 13.69 7.50
CA GLU A 404 -5.52 14.22 8.85
C GLU A 404 -5.12 13.20 9.92
N LEU A 405 -5.60 11.95 9.82
CA LEU A 405 -5.22 10.87 10.73
C LEU A 405 -3.72 10.60 10.70
N SER A 406 -3.11 10.57 9.51
CA SER A 406 -1.68 10.39 9.34
C SER A 406 -0.86 11.47 10.04
N LEU A 407 -1.30 12.72 9.92
CA LEU A 407 -0.64 13.86 10.57
C LEU A 407 -0.69 13.73 12.10
N VAL A 408 -1.86 13.43 12.65
CA VAL A 408 -2.02 13.25 14.11
C VAL A 408 -1.16 12.09 14.61
N ILE A 409 -1.15 10.93 13.94
CA ILE A 409 -0.30 9.80 14.31
C ILE A 409 1.18 10.18 14.23
N LYS A 410 1.59 10.87 13.17
CA LYS A 410 2.99 11.25 12.94
C LYS A 410 3.52 12.19 14.04
N HIS A 411 2.65 13.02 14.60
CA HIS A 411 2.96 13.91 15.73
C HIS A 411 2.65 13.29 17.10
N GLU A 412 2.51 11.96 17.17
CA GLU A 412 2.23 11.22 18.40
C GLU A 412 0.96 11.68 19.13
N GLY A 413 0.02 12.27 18.37
CA GLY A 413 -1.23 12.80 18.89
C GLY A 413 -2.21 11.72 19.34
N THR A 414 -3.32 12.19 19.87
CA THR A 414 -4.35 11.40 20.56
C THR A 414 -5.70 11.53 19.87
N ILE A 415 -6.67 10.75 20.32
CA ILE A 415 -8.08 10.89 19.90
C ILE A 415 -8.63 12.28 20.24
N TYR A 416 -8.11 12.94 21.28
CA TYR A 416 -8.51 14.30 21.68
C TYR A 416 -8.04 15.36 20.68
N ASP A 417 -6.94 15.08 19.98
CA ASP A 417 -6.45 15.98 18.92
C ASP A 417 -7.32 15.88 17.68
N LEU A 418 -7.91 14.70 17.38
CA LEU A 418 -8.89 14.55 16.29
C LEU A 418 -10.12 15.46 16.50
N MET A 419 -10.52 15.66 17.76
CA MET A 419 -11.67 16.51 18.13
C MET A 419 -11.38 18.01 18.01
N LYS A 420 -10.10 18.39 17.90
CA LYS A 420 -9.62 19.77 17.85
C LYS A 420 -9.18 20.20 16.45
N VAL A 421 -9.11 19.26 15.49
CA VAL A 421 -8.76 19.61 14.11
C VAL A 421 -9.78 20.62 13.59
N GLU A 422 -9.30 21.75 13.11
CA GLU A 422 -10.13 22.79 12.48
C GLU A 422 -10.27 22.50 10.98
N GLN A 423 -11.24 21.65 10.64
CA GLN A 423 -11.50 21.29 9.25
C GLN A 423 -12.21 22.43 8.51
N ALA A 424 -11.81 22.62 7.26
CA ALA A 424 -12.54 23.50 6.35
C ALA A 424 -13.94 22.93 6.07
N TYR A 425 -14.98 23.74 6.35
CA TYR A 425 -16.35 23.34 6.17
C TYR A 425 -17.10 24.24 5.18
N ALA A 426 -17.74 23.58 4.24
CA ALA A 426 -18.92 24.04 3.52
C ALA A 426 -19.70 22.78 3.10
N PRO A 427 -21.03 22.86 2.86
CA PRO A 427 -21.87 21.68 2.60
C PRO A 427 -21.33 20.70 1.54
N PRO A 428 -20.71 21.13 0.42
CA PRO A 428 -20.17 20.22 -0.59
C PRO A 428 -18.91 19.44 -0.15
N PHE A 429 -18.24 19.86 0.93
CA PHE A 429 -16.90 19.32 1.28
C PHE A 429 -16.87 18.53 2.58
N SER A 430 -17.78 18.85 3.51
CA SER A 430 -17.83 18.18 4.82
C SER A 430 -19.18 18.38 5.51
N SER A 431 -19.29 17.88 6.72
CA SER A 431 -20.32 18.21 7.69
C SER A 431 -19.75 19.15 8.74
N ALA A 432 -20.59 19.94 9.42
CA ALA A 432 -20.16 20.81 10.52
C ALA A 432 -19.48 20.03 11.67
N LYS A 433 -19.84 18.74 11.84
CA LYS A 433 -19.09 17.76 12.62
C LYS A 433 -18.40 16.83 11.64
N ASP A 434 -17.13 17.12 11.35
CA ASP A 434 -16.38 16.30 10.38
C ASP A 434 -16.30 14.83 10.85
N PRO A 435 -16.32 13.87 9.93
CA PRO A 435 -16.12 12.45 10.19
C PRO A 435 -14.92 12.10 11.11
N VAL A 436 -13.81 12.80 11.01
CA VAL A 436 -12.63 12.60 11.88
C VAL A 436 -12.93 13.04 13.31
N ALA A 437 -13.60 14.16 13.49
CA ALA A 437 -14.02 14.63 14.84
C ALA A 437 -15.01 13.65 15.48
N ILE A 438 -15.98 13.12 14.69
CA ILE A 438 -16.93 12.10 15.16
C ILE A 438 -16.19 10.83 15.62
N ALA A 439 -15.18 10.38 14.88
CA ALA A 439 -14.36 9.23 15.29
C ALA A 439 -13.67 9.48 16.65
N GLY A 440 -13.18 10.69 16.88
CA GLY A 440 -12.65 11.14 18.18
C GLY A 440 -13.69 11.10 19.30
N TYR A 441 -14.88 11.66 19.08
CA TYR A 441 -15.97 11.66 20.08
C TYR A 441 -16.41 10.26 20.49
N VAL A 442 -16.54 9.35 19.53
CA VAL A 442 -16.90 7.95 19.82
C VAL A 442 -15.78 7.25 20.59
N ALA A 443 -14.52 7.48 20.24
CA ALA A 443 -13.38 6.93 20.96
C ALA A 443 -13.30 7.47 22.40
N GLU A 444 -13.59 8.75 22.64
CA GLU A 444 -13.69 9.32 23.98
C GLU A 444 -14.77 8.62 24.81
N ASN A 445 -15.96 8.37 24.25
CA ASN A 445 -17.03 7.68 24.96
C ASN A 445 -16.59 6.25 25.40
N ILE A 446 -15.78 5.58 24.59
CA ILE A 446 -15.20 4.26 24.93
C ILE A 446 -14.20 4.40 26.09
N ILE A 447 -13.28 5.37 26.05
CA ILE A 447 -12.27 5.59 27.11
C ILE A 447 -12.96 5.96 28.44
N LEU A 448 -14.00 6.79 28.40
CA LEU A 448 -14.75 7.19 29.58
C LEU A 448 -15.71 6.12 30.10
N GLY A 449 -15.78 4.95 29.44
CA GLY A 449 -16.69 3.88 29.83
C GLY A 449 -18.18 4.16 29.62
N ARG A 450 -18.51 5.23 28.86
CA ARG A 450 -19.92 5.56 28.49
C ARG A 450 -20.49 4.56 27.51
N VAL A 451 -19.64 3.93 26.70
CA VAL A 451 -19.98 2.88 25.75
C VAL A 451 -18.98 1.76 25.90
N LYS A 452 -19.48 0.52 26.01
CA LYS A 452 -18.66 -0.71 25.99
C LYS A 452 -18.89 -1.40 24.66
N PRO A 453 -17.98 -1.28 23.68
CA PRO A 453 -18.15 -1.88 22.37
C PRO A 453 -18.08 -3.41 22.46
N VAL A 454 -18.94 -4.07 21.70
CA VAL A 454 -18.87 -5.50 21.41
C VAL A 454 -18.62 -5.63 19.91
N TYR A 455 -17.59 -6.37 19.54
CA TYR A 455 -17.25 -6.54 18.12
C TYR A 455 -17.95 -7.79 17.58
N TRP A 456 -18.24 -7.83 16.29
CA TRP A 456 -18.90 -8.97 15.63
C TRP A 456 -18.22 -10.33 15.89
N ARG A 457 -16.91 -10.33 16.16
CA ARG A 457 -16.17 -11.55 16.53
C ARG A 457 -16.55 -12.06 17.90
N ASP A 458 -16.81 -11.14 18.82
CA ASP A 458 -17.15 -11.47 20.21
C ASP A 458 -18.56 -12.08 20.30
N LEU A 459 -19.44 -11.75 19.33
CA LEU A 459 -20.78 -12.32 19.25
C LEU A 459 -20.80 -13.85 19.06
N ARG A 460 -19.72 -14.44 18.53
CA ARG A 460 -19.60 -15.91 18.40
C ARG A 460 -19.42 -16.60 19.74
N ASP A 461 -18.81 -15.89 20.70
CA ASP A 461 -18.46 -16.42 22.01
C ASP A 461 -19.50 -16.03 23.08
N ILE A 462 -20.49 -15.18 22.75
CA ILE A 462 -21.56 -14.77 23.62
C ILE A 462 -22.74 -15.77 23.49
N GLU A 463 -23.19 -16.35 24.60
CA GLU A 463 -24.42 -17.11 24.62
C GLU A 463 -25.62 -16.14 24.49
N LEU A 464 -26.14 -15.99 23.28
CA LEU A 464 -27.20 -15.02 22.94
C LEU A 464 -28.50 -15.23 23.73
N LYS A 465 -28.71 -16.41 24.31
CA LYS A 465 -29.87 -16.69 25.17
C LYS A 465 -29.89 -15.86 26.47
N ASP A 466 -28.72 -15.40 26.93
CA ASP A 466 -28.56 -14.65 28.17
C ASP A 466 -28.38 -13.13 27.91
N VAL A 467 -28.58 -12.70 26.67
CA VAL A 467 -28.39 -11.33 26.23
C VAL A 467 -29.66 -10.82 25.53
N PHE A 468 -30.11 -9.62 25.91
CA PHE A 468 -31.17 -8.94 25.18
C PHE A 468 -30.54 -8.19 24.01
N LEU A 469 -30.84 -8.64 22.79
CA LEU A 469 -30.38 -8.00 21.56
C LEU A 469 -31.40 -6.95 21.12
N LEU A 470 -31.06 -5.69 21.28
CA LEU A 470 -31.87 -4.55 20.84
C LEU A 470 -31.35 -4.02 19.50
N ASP A 471 -32.21 -4.04 18.48
CA ASP A 471 -31.94 -3.38 17.19
C ASP A 471 -32.68 -2.04 17.17
N VAL A 472 -31.94 -0.94 17.14
CA VAL A 472 -32.48 0.42 17.18
C VAL A 472 -32.69 1.06 15.80
N ARG A 473 -32.50 0.28 14.72
CA ARG A 473 -32.73 0.73 13.35
C ARG A 473 -34.22 0.90 13.06
N THR A 474 -34.52 1.53 11.93
CA THR A 474 -35.90 1.63 11.45
C THR A 474 -36.48 0.23 11.15
N PRO A 475 -37.82 0.07 11.14
CA PRO A 475 -38.44 -1.23 10.79
C PRO A 475 -38.04 -1.71 9.40
N ASP A 476 -37.87 -0.80 8.43
CA ASP A 476 -37.47 -1.15 7.07
C ASP A 476 -36.03 -1.68 7.02
N GLU A 477 -35.10 -1.05 7.75
CA GLU A 477 -33.73 -1.54 7.88
C GLU A 477 -33.65 -2.89 8.61
N PHE A 478 -34.50 -3.09 9.63
CA PHE A 478 -34.59 -4.36 10.36
C PHE A 478 -35.09 -5.49 9.44
N ALA A 479 -36.08 -5.19 8.59
CA ALA A 479 -36.64 -6.13 7.63
C ALA A 479 -35.64 -6.60 6.56
N LEU A 480 -34.61 -5.80 6.24
CA LEU A 480 -33.53 -6.17 5.32
C LEU A 480 -32.59 -7.23 5.90
N GLY A 481 -32.64 -7.48 7.21
CA GLY A 481 -31.86 -8.49 7.92
C GLY A 481 -31.45 -8.02 9.30
N SER A 482 -31.46 -8.95 10.27
CA SER A 482 -31.13 -8.67 11.67
C SER A 482 -30.41 -9.87 12.30
N LEU A 483 -29.81 -9.66 13.47
CA LEU A 483 -29.28 -10.76 14.26
C LEU A 483 -30.42 -11.67 14.72
N PRO A 484 -30.27 -12.99 14.70
CA PRO A 484 -31.28 -13.93 15.22
C PRO A 484 -31.62 -13.61 16.67
N GLY A 485 -32.93 -13.43 16.95
CA GLY A 485 -33.44 -13.12 18.28
C GLY A 485 -33.40 -11.62 18.68
N ALA A 486 -32.98 -10.74 17.77
CA ALA A 486 -33.01 -9.30 18.02
C ALA A 486 -34.45 -8.76 18.07
N VAL A 487 -34.70 -7.84 19.00
CA VAL A 487 -35.97 -7.10 19.14
C VAL A 487 -35.76 -5.72 18.54
N ASN A 488 -36.64 -5.34 17.60
CA ASN A 488 -36.55 -4.01 17.00
C ASN A 488 -37.39 -2.99 17.82
N ILE A 489 -36.69 -2.01 18.34
CA ILE A 489 -37.30 -0.79 18.91
C ILE A 489 -36.55 0.40 18.30
N PRO A 490 -37.12 1.10 17.32
CA PRO A 490 -36.47 2.24 16.69
C PRO A 490 -35.98 3.28 17.70
N LEU A 491 -34.82 3.88 17.40
CA LEU A 491 -34.16 4.83 18.31
C LEU A 491 -35.12 5.96 18.79
N ASP A 492 -35.97 6.44 17.90
CA ASP A 492 -36.92 7.52 18.20
C ASP A 492 -38.07 7.09 19.13
N GLU A 493 -38.37 5.77 19.19
CA GLU A 493 -39.42 5.19 20.02
C GLU A 493 -38.91 4.71 21.39
N ILE A 494 -37.61 4.58 21.58
CA ILE A 494 -37.03 3.88 22.73
C ILE A 494 -37.40 4.48 24.07
N ARG A 495 -37.56 5.83 24.14
CA ARG A 495 -37.94 6.54 25.37
C ARG A 495 -39.36 6.18 25.83
N ASP A 496 -40.28 6.01 24.90
CA ASP A 496 -41.67 5.68 25.17
C ASP A 496 -41.83 4.17 25.45
N ARG A 497 -40.89 3.36 24.95
CA ARG A 497 -40.91 1.91 25.06
C ARG A 497 -39.83 1.37 26.01
N ILE A 498 -39.29 2.21 26.87
CA ILE A 498 -38.19 1.82 27.79
C ILE A 498 -38.60 0.71 28.77
N ALA A 499 -39.88 0.59 29.09
CA ALA A 499 -40.43 -0.44 29.94
C ALA A 499 -40.37 -1.84 29.30
N GLU A 500 -40.13 -1.95 27.98
CA GLU A 500 -39.94 -3.25 27.27
C GLU A 500 -38.51 -3.77 27.41
N LEU A 501 -37.58 -2.93 27.87
CA LEU A 501 -36.17 -3.33 28.09
C LEU A 501 -36.04 -4.10 29.40
N PRO A 502 -35.23 -5.15 29.45
CA PRO A 502 -34.92 -5.84 30.70
C PRO A 502 -34.26 -4.89 31.69
N SER A 503 -34.58 -5.09 32.98
CA SER A 503 -34.07 -4.29 34.11
C SER A 503 -32.58 -4.52 34.36
#